data_60ba888b32b20deb5eab5b112e02743e
#
_entry.id   60ba888b32b20deb5eab5b112e02743e
#
_cell.length_a   1.000
_cell.length_b   1.000
_cell.length_c   1.000
_cell.angle_alpha   90.00
_cell.angle_beta   90.00
_cell.angle_gamma   90.00
#
_symmetry.space_group_name_H-M   'P 1'
#
loop_
_entity.id
_entity.type
_entity.pdbx_description
1 polymer ?
#
loop_
_entity_poly.entity_id
_entity_poly.type
_entity_poly.pdbx_seq_one_letter_code
_entity_poly.pdbx_strand_id
1 'polypeptide(L)'
;MSNTSLDKLRAAMESASAPNSGEKKSFNDDTMWKPELDKTGNGFAVVRFLPTPEGEEMPWVSYFDHGFQGPGGWYIEKSLTTLNKQDPVSEYNSQLWNTGIEANKEIARKQKRRLHYVSNIYVVSDPKNPDNEGRVFKYRYGKKIFEQLKEAITPAFADEKAINPFDLRGEGANFKIKIRKVDGYWNYDKSEFDSTAPLFDDEDKLNEVVASVHSLSGVIAPNEFKSYDELKEKLDRVLGLTGATSTSTAESVAEDMEEVPWSDVNKEPVAEEPVIQSAGTSDDSEDAMDYFKKLASDS
;
A
#
# COMPACT_ATOMS: atom_id res chain seq x y z
N MET A 1 4.41 39.87 -30.71
CA MET A 1 4.48 39.09 -29.47
C MET A 1 3.45 37.96 -29.50
N SER A 2 3.54 37.01 -30.47
CA SER A 2 2.52 35.94 -30.60
C SER A 2 3.10 34.56 -30.95
N ASN A 3 4.44 34.40 -30.97
CA ASN A 3 5.05 33.12 -31.38
C ASN A 3 5.26 32.10 -30.26
N THR A 4 5.24 32.53 -28.99
CA THR A 4 5.57 31.66 -27.85
C THR A 4 4.47 30.61 -27.53
N SER A 5 3.22 30.88 -27.87
CA SER A 5 2.11 29.94 -27.61
C SER A 5 2.04 28.84 -28.66
N LEU A 6 2.27 29.18 -29.95
CA LEU A 6 2.28 28.22 -31.05
C LEU A 6 3.50 27.28 -30.99
N ASP A 7 4.65 27.75 -30.54
CA ASP A 7 5.84 26.94 -30.41
C ASP A 7 5.72 25.94 -29.24
N LYS A 8 5.06 26.36 -28.15
CA LYS A 8 4.71 25.44 -27.05
C LYS A 8 3.68 24.37 -27.49
N LEU A 9 2.72 24.75 -28.32
CA LEU A 9 1.73 23.82 -28.84
C LEU A 9 2.36 22.83 -29.83
N ARG A 10 3.29 23.28 -30.70
CA ARG A 10 4.06 22.40 -31.58
C ARG A 10 4.93 21.41 -30.81
N ALA A 11 5.67 21.87 -29.81
CA ALA A 11 6.48 21.00 -28.96
C ALA A 11 5.63 19.97 -28.21
N ALA A 12 4.46 20.34 -27.72
CA ALA A 12 3.51 19.44 -27.09
C ALA A 12 2.93 18.40 -28.07
N MET A 13 2.62 18.81 -29.31
CA MET A 13 2.14 17.90 -30.36
C MET A 13 3.25 16.95 -30.86
N GLU A 14 4.48 17.42 -30.92
CA GLU A 14 5.65 16.63 -31.33
C GLU A 14 6.00 15.58 -30.26
N SER A 15 5.92 15.95 -28.98
CA SER A 15 6.08 15.01 -27.85
C SER A 15 4.92 13.99 -27.75
N ALA A 16 3.71 14.36 -28.17
CA ALA A 16 2.57 13.44 -28.22
C ALA A 16 2.59 12.50 -29.43
N SER A 17 3.34 12.86 -30.49
CA SER A 17 3.45 12.08 -31.74
C SER A 17 4.71 11.20 -31.79
N ALA A 18 5.63 11.34 -30.84
CA ALA A 18 6.76 10.43 -30.72
C ALA A 18 6.23 9.02 -30.38
N PRO A 19 6.63 7.97 -31.14
CA PRO A 19 6.30 6.62 -30.76
C PRO A 19 6.88 6.41 -29.34
N ASN A 20 6.01 6.00 -28.42
CA ASN A 20 6.36 5.71 -27.06
C ASN A 20 7.40 4.56 -27.09
N SER A 21 8.67 4.93 -27.27
CA SER A 21 9.79 4.04 -27.00
C SER A 21 9.70 3.83 -25.51
N GLY A 22 9.24 2.63 -25.14
CA GLY A 22 9.07 2.23 -23.74
C GLY A 22 10.38 2.44 -22.98
N GLU A 23 10.59 3.65 -22.51
CA GLU A 23 11.44 3.87 -21.37
C GLU A 23 10.83 3.03 -20.26
N LYS A 24 11.54 1.98 -19.90
CA LYS A 24 11.35 1.30 -18.64
C LYS A 24 11.42 2.40 -17.59
N LYS A 25 10.25 2.89 -17.12
CA LYS A 25 10.20 3.72 -15.93
C LYS A 25 10.79 2.85 -14.85
N SER A 26 12.02 3.17 -14.46
CA SER A 26 12.61 2.66 -13.24
C SER A 26 11.58 2.92 -12.14
N PHE A 27 11.22 1.88 -11.39
CA PHE A 27 10.31 1.96 -10.25
C PHE A 27 10.91 2.75 -9.07
N ASN A 28 12.09 3.34 -9.23
CA ASN A 28 12.68 4.27 -8.29
C ASN A 28 11.97 5.63 -8.42
N ASP A 29 10.86 5.78 -7.73
CA ASP A 29 10.33 7.09 -7.40
C ASP A 29 11.21 7.68 -6.29
N ASP A 30 12.11 8.61 -6.66
CA ASP A 30 13.02 9.28 -5.72
C ASP A 30 12.29 10.00 -4.58
N THR A 31 10.97 10.13 -4.68
CA THR A 31 10.11 10.67 -3.63
C THR A 31 9.60 9.62 -2.66
N MET A 32 9.86 8.33 -2.92
CA MET A 32 9.49 7.23 -2.03
C MET A 32 10.63 6.89 -1.07
N TRP A 33 10.36 7.03 0.22
CA TRP A 33 11.30 6.63 1.25
C TRP A 33 11.07 5.18 1.70
N LYS A 34 12.17 4.48 1.94
CA LYS A 34 12.21 3.15 2.56
C LYS A 34 13.20 3.17 3.72
N PRO A 35 12.87 2.56 4.87
CA PRO A 35 13.84 2.35 5.92
C PRO A 35 14.89 1.34 5.47
N GLU A 36 16.16 1.67 5.62
CA GLU A 36 17.25 0.72 5.37
C GLU A 36 17.44 -0.20 6.58
N LEU A 37 17.74 -1.46 6.29
CA LEU A 37 17.92 -2.50 7.28
C LEU A 37 19.40 -2.82 7.46
N ASP A 38 19.77 -3.21 8.67
CA ASP A 38 21.11 -3.74 8.93
C ASP A 38 21.25 -5.20 8.43
N LYS A 39 22.45 -5.73 8.54
CA LYS A 39 22.76 -7.13 8.13
C LYS A 39 21.96 -8.19 8.90
N THR A 40 21.43 -7.84 10.06
CA THR A 40 20.58 -8.72 10.87
C THR A 40 19.10 -8.57 10.55
N GLY A 41 18.79 -7.59 9.70
CA GLY A 41 17.44 -7.30 9.27
C GLY A 41 16.67 -6.40 10.23
N ASN A 42 17.34 -5.64 11.08
CA ASN A 42 16.72 -4.62 11.91
C ASN A 42 16.82 -3.24 11.24
N GLY A 43 15.82 -2.42 11.45
CA GLY A 43 15.78 -1.05 10.96
C GLY A 43 15.26 -0.08 12.04
N PHE A 44 15.74 1.14 11.98
CA PHE A 44 15.30 2.22 12.86
C PHE A 44 15.31 3.55 12.11
N ALA A 45 14.21 4.28 12.23
CA ALA A 45 14.13 5.67 11.78
C ALA A 45 13.10 6.42 12.63
N VAL A 46 13.18 7.74 12.63
CA VAL A 46 12.20 8.62 13.26
C VAL A 46 11.61 9.51 12.19
N VAL A 47 10.28 9.48 12.06
CA VAL A 47 9.56 10.27 11.07
C VAL A 47 8.42 11.06 11.71
N ARG A 48 7.98 12.12 11.06
CA ARG A 48 6.73 12.81 11.36
C ARG A 48 5.80 12.64 10.17
N PHE A 49 4.60 12.11 10.39
CA PHE A 49 3.55 12.11 9.39
C PHE A 49 3.08 13.53 9.11
N LEU A 50 2.77 13.81 7.86
CA LEU A 50 2.44 15.16 7.41
C LEU A 50 0.95 15.32 7.13
N PRO A 51 0.42 16.54 7.20
CA PRO A 51 -0.99 16.81 6.95
C PRO A 51 -1.39 16.51 5.51
N THR A 52 -2.68 16.55 5.26
CA THR A 52 -3.29 16.34 3.95
C THR A 52 -2.71 17.30 2.91
N PRO A 53 -2.23 16.81 1.75
CA PRO A 53 -1.83 17.67 0.64
C PRO A 53 -2.97 18.56 0.17
N GLU A 54 -2.63 19.73 -0.39
CA GLU A 54 -3.63 20.66 -0.91
C GLU A 54 -4.46 20.00 -2.02
N GLY A 55 -5.79 20.11 -1.93
CA GLY A 55 -6.73 19.55 -2.90
C GLY A 55 -7.03 18.06 -2.71
N GLU A 56 -6.47 17.40 -1.70
CA GLU A 56 -6.77 16.02 -1.34
C GLU A 56 -7.65 15.96 -0.08
N GLU A 57 -8.37 14.84 0.13
CA GLU A 57 -9.31 14.71 1.25
C GLU A 57 -8.66 14.13 2.51
N MET A 58 -7.65 13.27 2.33
CA MET A 58 -7.02 12.52 3.41
C MET A 58 -5.49 12.61 3.36
N PRO A 59 -4.80 12.53 4.52
CA PRO A 59 -3.34 12.53 4.59
C PRO A 59 -2.74 11.16 4.19
N TRP A 60 -3.53 10.27 3.62
CA TRP A 60 -3.07 9.00 3.06
C TRP A 60 -3.93 8.57 1.87
N VAL A 61 -3.35 7.74 1.04
CA VAL A 61 -4.08 6.93 0.05
C VAL A 61 -3.84 5.46 0.32
N SER A 62 -4.73 4.60 -0.14
CA SER A 62 -4.58 3.15 -0.01
C SER A 62 -4.75 2.45 -1.35
N TYR A 63 -4.02 1.38 -1.55
CA TYR A 63 -4.14 0.54 -2.73
C TYR A 63 -3.85 -0.92 -2.40
N PHE A 64 -4.33 -1.80 -3.27
CA PHE A 64 -4.02 -3.23 -3.22
C PHE A 64 -2.95 -3.58 -4.24
N ASP A 65 -2.08 -4.52 -3.87
CA ASP A 65 -1.17 -5.18 -4.78
C ASP A 65 -1.23 -6.70 -4.63
N HIS A 66 -0.65 -7.40 -5.59
CA HIS A 66 -0.35 -8.83 -5.49
C HIS A 66 1.17 -9.01 -5.55
N GLY A 67 1.72 -9.87 -4.70
CA GLY A 67 3.14 -10.21 -4.71
C GLY A 67 3.33 -11.68 -4.34
N PHE A 68 3.61 -12.52 -5.34
CA PHE A 68 3.85 -13.94 -5.15
C PHE A 68 4.77 -14.50 -6.24
N GLN A 69 5.37 -15.63 -5.95
CA GLN A 69 6.23 -16.35 -6.89
C GLN A 69 5.52 -17.57 -7.45
N GLY A 70 5.55 -17.72 -8.77
CA GLY A 70 5.12 -18.91 -9.49
C GLY A 70 6.26 -19.57 -10.25
N PRO A 71 6.00 -20.65 -10.99
CA PRO A 71 7.01 -21.33 -11.81
C PRO A 71 7.67 -20.44 -12.85
N GLY A 72 6.96 -19.44 -13.40
CA GLY A 72 7.44 -18.49 -14.38
C GLY A 72 8.03 -17.20 -13.82
N GLY A 73 8.31 -17.15 -12.49
CA GLY A 73 8.93 -16.01 -11.83
C GLY A 73 8.01 -15.28 -10.85
N TRP A 74 8.31 -13.99 -10.61
CA TRP A 74 7.57 -13.15 -9.68
C TRP A 74 6.40 -12.43 -10.36
N TYR A 75 5.26 -12.43 -9.67
CA TYR A 75 4.12 -11.56 -9.96
C TYR A 75 4.07 -10.46 -8.90
N ILE A 76 4.46 -9.24 -9.26
CA ILE A 76 4.40 -8.06 -8.39
C ILE A 76 3.72 -6.96 -9.20
N GLU A 77 2.44 -6.67 -8.88
CA GLU A 77 1.64 -5.68 -9.60
C GLU A 77 0.55 -5.09 -8.71
N LYS A 78 0.22 -3.82 -8.95
CA LYS A 78 -0.97 -3.20 -8.34
C LYS A 78 -2.24 -3.89 -8.83
N SER A 79 -3.17 -4.16 -7.90
CA SER A 79 -4.44 -4.80 -8.21
C SER A 79 -5.47 -3.79 -8.71
N LEU A 80 -6.15 -4.13 -9.79
CA LEU A 80 -7.25 -3.34 -10.35
C LEU A 80 -8.45 -3.20 -9.41
N THR A 81 -8.54 -4.05 -8.37
CA THR A 81 -9.57 -3.91 -7.34
C THR A 81 -9.45 -2.59 -6.55
N THR A 82 -8.29 -1.95 -6.56
CA THR A 82 -8.11 -0.58 -6.03
C THR A 82 -9.00 0.42 -6.76
N LEU A 83 -9.20 0.23 -8.05
CA LEU A 83 -10.05 1.06 -8.92
C LEU A 83 -11.48 0.52 -9.05
N ASN A 84 -11.89 -0.41 -8.20
CA ASN A 84 -13.17 -1.13 -8.28
C ASN A 84 -13.39 -1.82 -9.63
N LYS A 85 -12.31 -2.30 -10.27
CA LYS A 85 -12.34 -3.04 -11.53
C LYS A 85 -12.03 -4.52 -11.29
N GLN A 86 -12.40 -5.35 -12.26
CA GLN A 86 -12.05 -6.77 -12.29
C GLN A 86 -10.53 -6.93 -12.34
N ASP A 87 -10.03 -7.96 -11.64
CA ASP A 87 -8.61 -8.24 -11.50
C ASP A 87 -8.34 -9.73 -11.75
N PRO A 88 -7.44 -10.08 -12.67
CA PRO A 88 -7.26 -11.46 -13.10
C PRO A 88 -6.76 -12.39 -11.98
N VAL A 89 -5.95 -11.88 -11.03
CA VAL A 89 -5.48 -12.69 -9.88
C VAL A 89 -6.61 -12.93 -8.91
N SER A 90 -7.44 -11.92 -8.65
CA SER A 90 -8.60 -12.04 -7.77
C SER A 90 -9.60 -13.04 -8.31
N GLU A 91 -9.86 -13.04 -9.62
CA GLU A 91 -10.73 -14.02 -10.29
C GLU A 91 -10.15 -15.44 -10.22
N TYR A 92 -8.87 -15.60 -10.52
CA TYR A 92 -8.18 -16.89 -10.43
C TYR A 92 -8.20 -17.45 -9.01
N ASN A 93 -7.93 -16.61 -8.00
CA ASN A 93 -7.99 -17.01 -6.59
C ASN A 93 -9.41 -17.41 -6.16
N SER A 94 -10.44 -16.74 -6.67
CA SER A 94 -11.84 -17.10 -6.42
C SER A 94 -12.17 -18.47 -7.01
N GLN A 95 -11.69 -18.76 -8.22
CA GLN A 95 -11.84 -20.08 -8.83
C GLN A 95 -11.17 -21.17 -8.00
N LEU A 96 -9.91 -20.95 -7.58
CA LEU A 96 -9.18 -21.89 -6.72
C LEU A 96 -9.92 -22.15 -5.40
N TRP A 97 -10.41 -21.11 -4.78
CA TRP A 97 -11.14 -21.17 -3.50
C TRP A 97 -12.42 -21.99 -3.63
N ASN A 98 -13.17 -21.76 -4.72
CA ASN A 98 -14.46 -22.43 -4.99
C ASN A 98 -14.32 -23.90 -5.33
N THR A 99 -13.10 -24.41 -5.61
CA THR A 99 -12.90 -25.86 -5.80
C THR A 99 -13.13 -26.65 -4.52
N GLY A 100 -13.12 -26.00 -3.35
CA GLY A 100 -13.18 -26.66 -2.04
C GLY A 100 -11.92 -27.42 -1.64
N ILE A 101 -10.95 -27.59 -2.54
CA ILE A 101 -9.72 -28.37 -2.32
C ILE A 101 -8.75 -27.55 -1.48
N GLU A 102 -8.28 -28.07 -0.34
CA GLU A 102 -7.43 -27.32 0.59
C GLU A 102 -6.10 -26.88 -0.04
N ALA A 103 -5.49 -27.70 -0.88
CA ALA A 103 -4.27 -27.31 -1.60
C ALA A 103 -4.48 -26.07 -2.49
N ASN A 104 -5.64 -25.94 -3.13
CA ASN A 104 -5.99 -24.78 -3.95
C ASN A 104 -6.26 -23.55 -3.08
N LYS A 105 -6.89 -23.72 -1.93
CA LYS A 105 -7.09 -22.63 -0.96
C LYS A 105 -5.76 -22.10 -0.42
N GLU A 106 -4.78 -22.97 -0.17
CA GLU A 106 -3.43 -22.55 0.24
C GLU A 106 -2.73 -21.73 -0.85
N ILE A 107 -2.89 -22.08 -2.12
CA ILE A 107 -2.39 -21.28 -3.24
C ILE A 107 -3.07 -19.90 -3.24
N ALA A 108 -4.40 -19.86 -3.14
CA ALA A 108 -5.16 -18.62 -3.12
C ALA A 108 -4.77 -17.71 -1.93
N ARG A 109 -4.52 -18.30 -0.73
CA ARG A 109 -4.02 -17.55 0.44
C ARG A 109 -2.67 -16.87 0.17
N LYS A 110 -1.73 -17.58 -0.48
CA LYS A 110 -0.40 -17.05 -0.82
C LYS A 110 -0.46 -15.95 -1.89
N GLN A 111 -1.48 -15.97 -2.75
CA GLN A 111 -1.68 -15.01 -3.84
C GLN A 111 -2.66 -13.89 -3.46
N LYS A 112 -3.14 -13.88 -2.21
CA LYS A 112 -4.09 -12.88 -1.73
C LYS A 112 -3.51 -11.47 -1.91
N ARG A 113 -4.36 -10.53 -2.35
CA ARG A 113 -4.00 -9.11 -2.43
C ARG A 113 -3.60 -8.56 -1.06
N ARG A 114 -2.64 -7.66 -1.05
CA ARG A 114 -2.15 -6.97 0.14
C ARG A 114 -2.60 -5.53 0.11
N LEU A 115 -2.94 -4.99 1.27
CA LEU A 115 -3.35 -3.59 1.42
C LEU A 115 -2.14 -2.76 1.86
N HIS A 116 -1.87 -1.70 1.13
CA HIS A 116 -0.85 -0.71 1.42
C HIS A 116 -1.45 0.66 1.60
N TYR A 117 -0.81 1.45 2.44
CA TYR A 117 -1.10 2.86 2.64
C TYR A 117 0.13 3.68 2.26
N VAL A 118 -0.10 4.88 1.78
CA VAL A 118 0.96 5.85 1.48
C VAL A 118 0.59 7.18 2.08
N SER A 119 1.51 7.76 2.85
CA SER A 119 1.41 9.10 3.44
C SER A 119 2.69 9.89 3.17
N ASN A 120 2.59 11.21 3.23
CA ASN A 120 3.78 12.03 3.31
C ASN A 120 4.38 11.95 4.72
N ILE A 121 5.70 11.93 4.78
CA ILE A 121 6.49 11.97 6.01
C ILE A 121 7.61 12.99 5.88
N TYR A 122 7.96 13.60 7.00
CA TYR A 122 9.22 14.30 7.18
C TYR A 122 10.19 13.37 7.93
N VAL A 123 11.40 13.17 7.41
CA VAL A 123 12.39 12.31 8.03
C VAL A 123 13.13 13.11 9.09
N VAL A 124 12.90 12.78 10.36
CA VAL A 124 13.52 13.43 11.51
C VAL A 124 14.89 12.82 11.78
N SER A 125 15.00 11.49 11.70
CA SER A 125 16.28 10.79 11.82
C SER A 125 16.26 9.49 11.02
N ASP A 126 17.30 9.30 10.22
CA ASP A 126 17.57 8.10 9.44
C ASP A 126 19.07 7.75 9.56
N PRO A 127 19.46 7.05 10.64
CA PRO A 127 20.88 6.79 10.92
C PRO A 127 21.61 5.98 9.84
N LYS A 128 20.88 5.29 8.97
CA LYS A 128 21.45 4.55 7.84
C LYS A 128 21.68 5.42 6.63
N ASN A 129 20.78 6.40 6.40
CA ASN A 129 20.83 7.32 5.29
C ASN A 129 20.63 8.77 5.79
N PRO A 130 21.64 9.38 6.45
CA PRO A 130 21.53 10.72 7.01
C PRO A 130 21.15 11.81 5.98
N ASP A 131 21.42 11.58 4.71
CA ASP A 131 21.06 12.49 3.61
C ASP A 131 19.53 12.61 3.40
N ASN A 132 18.75 11.71 3.98
CA ASN A 132 17.28 11.78 3.99
C ASN A 132 16.76 12.69 5.10
N GLU A 133 17.54 12.93 6.15
CA GLU A 133 17.12 13.75 7.29
C GLU A 133 16.81 15.18 6.84
N GLY A 134 15.73 15.74 7.36
CA GLY A 134 15.30 17.08 6.99
C GLY A 134 14.51 17.17 5.69
N ARG A 135 14.14 16.07 5.08
CA ARG A 135 13.45 16.04 3.78
C ARG A 135 12.06 15.41 3.90
N VAL A 136 11.19 15.76 2.95
CA VAL A 136 9.85 15.23 2.82
C VAL A 136 9.84 14.12 1.75
N PHE A 137 9.19 13.01 2.07
CA PHE A 137 9.03 11.87 1.19
C PHE A 137 7.63 11.27 1.31
N LYS A 138 7.26 10.47 0.34
CA LYS A 138 6.15 9.51 0.45
C LYS A 138 6.65 8.26 1.16
N TYR A 139 5.89 7.72 2.10
CA TYR A 139 6.19 6.48 2.80
C TYR A 139 5.07 5.47 2.61
N ARG A 140 5.42 4.28 2.09
CA ARG A 140 4.50 3.16 1.96
C ARG A 140 4.59 2.27 3.19
N TYR A 141 3.45 1.97 3.79
CA TYR A 141 3.37 1.12 4.97
C TYR A 141 2.15 0.19 4.92
N GLY A 142 2.18 -0.87 5.72
CA GLY A 142 1.13 -1.88 5.81
C GLY A 142 0.12 -1.60 6.93
N LYS A 143 -0.81 -2.54 7.08
CA LYS A 143 -1.90 -2.51 8.05
C LYS A 143 -1.44 -2.27 9.49
N LYS A 144 -0.32 -2.87 9.92
CA LYS A 144 0.20 -2.74 11.30
C LYS A 144 0.50 -1.29 11.69
N ILE A 145 1.19 -0.54 10.83
CA ILE A 145 1.46 0.89 11.09
C ILE A 145 0.16 1.69 11.02
N PHE A 146 -0.73 1.37 10.07
CA PHE A 146 -2.02 2.06 9.98
C PHE A 146 -2.89 1.86 11.24
N GLU A 147 -2.88 0.66 11.82
CA GLU A 147 -3.54 0.37 13.09
C GLU A 147 -2.97 1.20 14.24
N GLN A 148 -1.64 1.35 14.31
CA GLN A 148 -0.98 2.22 15.30
C GLN A 148 -1.36 3.70 15.13
N LEU A 149 -1.47 4.18 13.86
CA LEU A 149 -1.98 5.53 13.57
C LEU A 149 -3.42 5.69 14.07
N LYS A 150 -4.27 4.70 13.79
CA LYS A 150 -5.67 4.71 14.22
C LYS A 150 -5.80 4.68 15.75
N GLU A 151 -5.01 3.84 16.41
CA GLU A 151 -4.99 3.73 17.87
C GLU A 151 -4.50 5.04 18.51
N ALA A 152 -3.50 5.70 17.93
CA ALA A 152 -3.04 7.01 18.40
C ALA A 152 -4.13 8.09 18.32
N ILE A 153 -4.95 8.07 17.26
CA ILE A 153 -6.08 9.02 17.10
C ILE A 153 -7.22 8.69 18.05
N THR A 154 -7.50 7.39 18.25
CA THR A 154 -8.61 6.91 19.08
C THR A 154 -8.09 5.83 20.02
N PRO A 155 -7.46 6.22 21.13
CA PRO A 155 -6.95 5.28 22.13
C PRO A 155 -8.04 4.37 22.68
N ALA A 156 -7.65 3.13 23.00
CA ALA A 156 -8.58 2.15 23.57
C ALA A 156 -8.94 2.44 25.04
N PHE A 157 -8.03 3.11 25.77
CA PHE A 157 -8.21 3.39 27.20
C PHE A 157 -8.42 4.88 27.45
N ALA A 158 -9.30 5.20 28.40
CA ALA A 158 -9.72 6.58 28.70
C ALA A 158 -8.61 7.45 29.35
N ASP A 159 -7.58 6.83 29.90
CA ASP A 159 -6.42 7.49 30.50
C ASP A 159 -5.31 7.79 29.48
N GLU A 160 -5.40 7.23 28.27
CA GLU A 160 -4.48 7.51 27.18
C GLU A 160 -4.84 8.82 26.47
N LYS A 161 -3.84 9.64 26.22
CA LYS A 161 -4.04 10.90 25.49
C LYS A 161 -4.05 10.64 24.00
N ALA A 162 -5.11 11.05 23.32
CA ALA A 162 -5.17 11.03 21.87
C ALA A 162 -4.05 11.89 21.25
N ILE A 163 -3.44 11.38 20.19
CA ILE A 163 -2.41 12.05 19.38
C ILE A 163 -3.01 12.28 17.99
N ASN A 164 -2.83 13.46 17.43
CA ASN A 164 -3.07 13.67 16.00
C ASN A 164 -1.78 13.43 15.21
N PRO A 165 -1.55 12.24 14.62
CA PRO A 165 -0.28 11.92 13.95
C PRO A 165 0.09 12.90 12.83
N PHE A 166 -0.90 13.56 12.25
CA PHE A 166 -0.77 14.44 11.08
C PHE A 166 -0.69 15.93 11.45
N ASP A 167 -0.71 16.25 12.75
CA ASP A 167 -0.48 17.62 13.21
C ASP A 167 1.03 17.90 13.35
N LEU A 168 1.44 19.07 12.91
CA LEU A 168 2.83 19.52 12.99
C LEU A 168 3.12 20.42 14.18
N ARG A 169 2.08 20.90 14.85
CA ARG A 169 2.19 21.89 15.92
C ARG A 169 2.32 21.22 17.29
N GLY A 170 1.25 21.09 18.04
CA GLY A 170 1.36 20.65 19.42
C GLY A 170 0.62 19.37 19.76
N GLU A 171 -0.26 18.90 18.88
CA GLU A 171 -1.04 17.66 19.07
C GLU A 171 -0.40 16.46 18.39
N GLY A 172 0.60 16.68 17.53
CA GLY A 172 1.32 15.65 16.83
C GLY A 172 2.53 15.13 17.59
N ALA A 173 3.03 13.96 17.15
CA ALA A 173 4.20 13.33 17.72
C ALA A 173 5.07 12.69 16.63
N ASN A 174 6.36 12.56 16.88
CA ASN A 174 7.23 11.78 16.01
C ASN A 174 6.90 10.29 16.16
N PHE A 175 6.99 9.57 15.06
CA PHE A 175 6.80 8.13 15.03
C PHE A 175 8.15 7.43 14.87
N LYS A 176 8.50 6.60 15.85
CA LYS A 176 9.71 5.78 15.84
C LYS A 176 9.41 4.46 15.13
N ILE A 177 9.89 4.33 13.91
CA ILE A 177 9.81 3.09 13.14
C ILE A 177 10.89 2.15 13.66
N LYS A 178 10.47 1.02 14.23
CA LYS A 178 11.35 -0.04 14.73
C LYS A 178 11.03 -1.33 14.00
N ILE A 179 11.95 -1.78 13.18
CA ILE A 179 11.80 -2.98 12.37
C ILE A 179 12.69 -4.06 12.96
N ARG A 180 12.15 -5.25 13.10
CA ARG A 180 12.90 -6.44 13.49
C ARG A 180 12.46 -7.65 12.70
N LYS A 181 13.35 -8.61 12.51
CA LYS A 181 13.02 -9.86 11.86
C LYS A 181 12.58 -10.88 12.93
N VAL A 182 11.35 -11.40 12.80
CA VAL A 182 10.78 -12.41 13.69
C VAL A 182 10.27 -13.56 12.81
N ASP A 183 10.76 -14.77 13.06
CA ASP A 183 10.40 -15.99 12.31
C ASP A 183 10.55 -15.86 10.78
N GLY A 184 11.56 -15.09 10.35
CA GLY A 184 11.80 -14.82 8.93
C GLY A 184 11.03 -13.63 8.35
N TYR A 185 10.11 -13.01 9.08
CA TYR A 185 9.27 -11.91 8.66
C TYR A 185 9.63 -10.59 9.36
N TRP A 186 9.40 -9.49 8.65
CA TRP A 186 9.57 -8.14 9.20
C TRP A 186 8.42 -7.81 10.14
N ASN A 187 8.74 -7.31 11.31
CA ASN A 187 7.77 -6.95 12.33
C ASN A 187 7.98 -5.51 12.81
N TYR A 188 6.88 -4.77 12.92
CA TYR A 188 6.82 -3.35 13.31
C TYR A 188 6.19 -3.14 14.69
N ASP A 189 5.94 -4.21 15.44
CA ASP A 189 5.21 -4.22 16.71
C ASP A 189 5.83 -3.34 17.80
N LYS A 190 7.12 -3.01 17.65
CA LYS A 190 7.86 -2.13 18.57
C LYS A 190 7.92 -0.68 18.13
N SER A 191 7.31 -0.36 16.98
CA SER A 191 7.16 1.03 16.56
C SER A 191 6.18 1.75 17.49
N GLU A 192 6.44 3.03 17.77
CA GLU A 192 5.67 3.79 18.74
C GLU A 192 5.72 5.28 18.46
N PHE A 193 4.74 6.01 18.94
CA PHE A 193 4.77 7.47 18.98
C PHE A 193 5.58 7.99 20.16
N ASP A 194 6.23 9.11 19.95
CA ASP A 194 6.85 9.90 21.01
C ASP A 194 5.79 10.72 21.76
N SER A 195 6.21 11.45 22.77
CA SER A 195 5.38 12.49 23.39
C SER A 195 5.00 13.55 22.35
N THR A 196 3.79 14.11 22.48
CA THR A 196 3.33 15.20 21.63
C THR A 196 4.23 16.42 21.74
N ALA A 197 4.66 16.94 20.60
CA ALA A 197 5.49 18.14 20.50
C ALA A 197 5.36 18.74 19.09
N PRO A 198 5.58 20.05 18.91
CA PRO A 198 5.69 20.62 17.57
C PRO A 198 6.90 20.03 16.84
N LEU A 199 6.81 19.92 15.51
CA LEU A 199 7.95 19.50 14.68
C LEU A 199 9.07 20.53 14.73
N PHE A 200 8.69 21.81 14.70
CA PHE A 200 9.55 22.98 14.89
C PHE A 200 8.82 24.04 15.72
N ASP A 201 9.57 24.84 16.45
CA ASP A 201 9.04 26.03 17.12
C ASP A 201 8.84 27.20 16.15
N ASP A 202 9.42 27.11 14.95
CA ASP A 202 9.44 28.13 13.90
C ASP A 202 8.32 27.83 12.89
N GLU A 203 7.33 28.74 12.81
CA GLU A 203 6.19 28.63 11.90
C GLU A 203 6.60 28.70 10.43
N ASP A 204 7.65 29.45 10.07
CA ASP A 204 8.11 29.53 8.68
C ASP A 204 8.66 28.18 8.21
N LYS A 205 9.40 27.49 9.06
CA LYS A 205 9.87 26.11 8.77
C LYS A 205 8.72 25.11 8.67
N LEU A 206 7.69 25.24 9.51
CA LEU A 206 6.50 24.40 9.41
C LEU A 206 5.80 24.60 8.06
N ASN A 207 5.67 25.85 7.62
CA ASN A 207 5.06 26.19 6.35
C ASN A 207 5.91 25.71 5.15
N GLU A 208 7.23 25.76 5.22
CA GLU A 208 8.13 25.17 4.21
C GLU A 208 7.92 23.66 4.08
N VAL A 209 7.80 22.94 5.19
CA VAL A 209 7.52 21.50 5.19
C VAL A 209 6.16 21.21 4.56
N VAL A 210 5.11 21.96 4.93
CA VAL A 210 3.77 21.80 4.35
C VAL A 210 3.78 22.09 2.85
N ALA A 211 4.52 23.10 2.40
CA ALA A 211 4.64 23.43 0.98
C ALA A 211 5.40 22.37 0.16
N SER A 212 6.19 21.51 0.83
CA SER A 212 6.99 20.46 0.19
C SER A 212 6.32 19.09 0.14
N VAL A 213 5.07 18.94 0.63
CA VAL A 213 4.33 17.68 0.57
C VAL A 213 4.07 17.26 -0.87
N HIS A 214 4.15 15.97 -1.13
CA HIS A 214 3.88 15.39 -2.44
C HIS A 214 2.39 15.09 -2.59
N SER A 215 1.85 15.21 -3.81
CA SER A 215 0.53 14.69 -4.10
C SER A 215 0.52 13.16 -3.94
N LEU A 216 -0.49 12.64 -3.25
CA LEU A 216 -0.71 11.22 -3.02
C LEU A 216 -1.65 10.62 -4.07
N SER A 217 -2.53 11.42 -4.66
CA SER A 217 -3.50 10.97 -5.68
C SER A 217 -2.81 10.34 -6.90
N GLY A 218 -1.58 10.80 -7.24
CA GLY A 218 -0.77 10.19 -8.28
C GLY A 218 -0.45 8.72 -8.06
N VAL A 219 -0.37 8.26 -6.79
CA VAL A 219 -0.08 6.85 -6.47
C VAL A 219 -1.20 5.90 -6.91
N ILE A 220 -2.44 6.40 -6.88
CA ILE A 220 -3.65 5.63 -7.23
C ILE A 220 -4.26 6.08 -8.55
N ALA A 221 -3.55 6.91 -9.32
CA ALA A 221 -4.03 7.36 -10.62
C ALA A 221 -4.21 6.16 -11.59
N PRO A 222 -5.25 6.13 -12.42
CA PRO A 222 -5.53 5.00 -13.30
C PRO A 222 -4.39 4.60 -14.24
N ASN A 223 -3.53 5.54 -14.63
CA ASN A 223 -2.35 5.30 -15.47
C ASN A 223 -1.20 4.59 -14.73
N GLU A 224 -1.28 4.48 -13.41
CA GLU A 224 -0.33 3.73 -12.58
C GLU A 224 -0.67 2.24 -12.47
N PHE A 225 -1.77 1.83 -13.08
CA PHE A 225 -2.23 0.44 -13.11
C PHE A 225 -2.14 -0.11 -14.53
N LYS A 226 -1.63 -1.33 -14.66
CA LYS A 226 -1.67 -2.05 -15.92
C LYS A 226 -3.09 -2.43 -16.29
N SER A 227 -3.34 -2.62 -17.58
CA SER A 227 -4.63 -3.12 -18.06
C SER A 227 -4.90 -4.55 -17.58
N TYR A 228 -6.17 -4.95 -17.61
CA TYR A 228 -6.54 -6.33 -17.28
C TYR A 228 -5.82 -7.36 -18.15
N ASP A 229 -5.69 -7.10 -19.45
CA ASP A 229 -5.05 -8.01 -20.40
C ASP A 229 -3.55 -8.18 -20.13
N GLU A 230 -2.83 -7.09 -19.83
CA GLU A 230 -1.41 -7.14 -19.46
C GLU A 230 -1.19 -7.90 -18.16
N LEU A 231 -2.06 -7.67 -17.15
CA LEU A 231 -2.01 -8.39 -15.88
C LEU A 231 -2.32 -9.88 -16.06
N LYS A 232 -3.30 -10.21 -16.92
CA LYS A 232 -3.67 -11.59 -17.23
C LYS A 232 -2.54 -12.31 -17.96
N GLU A 233 -1.92 -11.68 -18.95
CA GLU A 233 -0.77 -12.24 -19.66
C GLU A 233 0.41 -12.50 -18.70
N LYS A 234 0.71 -11.53 -17.80
CA LYS A 234 1.74 -11.72 -16.77
C LYS A 234 1.38 -12.86 -15.82
N LEU A 235 0.11 -12.96 -15.41
CA LEU A 235 -0.37 -14.04 -14.55
C LEU A 235 -0.18 -15.41 -15.20
N ASP A 236 -0.64 -15.57 -16.42
CA ASP A 236 -0.56 -16.83 -17.17
C ASP A 236 0.91 -17.26 -17.37
N ARG A 237 1.80 -16.31 -17.64
CA ARG A 237 3.25 -16.56 -17.73
C ARG A 237 3.83 -17.00 -16.40
N VAL A 238 3.51 -16.28 -15.31
CA VAL A 238 4.05 -16.57 -13.96
C VAL A 238 3.56 -17.92 -13.46
N LEU A 239 2.33 -18.27 -13.75
CA LEU A 239 1.75 -19.57 -13.36
C LEU A 239 2.13 -20.72 -14.31
N GLY A 240 2.80 -20.43 -15.44
CA GLY A 240 3.15 -21.44 -16.45
C GLY A 240 1.96 -21.99 -17.22
N LEU A 241 0.87 -21.24 -17.32
CA LEU A 241 -0.36 -21.64 -18.03
C LEU A 241 -0.23 -21.48 -19.55
N THR A 242 0.64 -20.57 -20.00
CA THR A 242 1.05 -20.49 -21.40
C THR A 242 2.33 -21.29 -21.54
N GLY A 243 2.39 -22.30 -22.39
CA GLY A 243 3.56 -23.17 -22.60
C GLY A 243 4.85 -22.48 -23.13
N ALA A 244 5.06 -21.22 -22.81
CA ALA A 244 6.22 -20.43 -23.14
C ALA A 244 7.12 -20.28 -21.89
N THR A 245 8.18 -21.07 -21.84
CA THR A 245 9.34 -20.85 -20.97
C THR A 245 10.01 -19.53 -21.36
N SER A 246 9.64 -18.43 -20.72
CA SER A 246 10.43 -17.21 -20.76
C SER A 246 11.48 -17.31 -19.65
N THR A 247 12.74 -17.48 -20.03
CA THR A 247 13.90 -17.26 -19.16
C THR A 247 13.92 -15.78 -18.77
N SER A 248 13.39 -15.45 -17.59
CA SER A 248 13.70 -14.17 -16.94
C SER A 248 15.19 -14.22 -16.60
N THR A 249 15.97 -13.25 -17.09
CA THR A 249 17.38 -13.10 -16.69
C THR A 249 17.46 -12.86 -15.18
N ALA A 250 18.50 -13.41 -14.54
CA ALA A 250 18.73 -13.29 -13.10
C ALA A 250 18.73 -11.82 -12.60
N GLU A 251 19.01 -10.90 -13.48
CA GLU A 251 19.07 -9.45 -13.23
C GLU A 251 17.67 -8.83 -13.04
N SER A 252 16.65 -9.25 -13.83
CA SER A 252 15.27 -8.79 -13.64
C SER A 252 14.61 -9.38 -12.38
N VAL A 253 15.10 -10.55 -11.95
CA VAL A 253 14.63 -11.20 -10.70
C VAL A 253 15.20 -10.51 -9.46
N ALA A 254 16.43 -9.96 -9.55
CA ALA A 254 17.05 -9.24 -8.44
C ALA A 254 16.38 -7.88 -8.19
N GLU A 255 16.00 -7.14 -9.23
CA GLU A 255 15.25 -5.89 -9.10
C GLU A 255 13.84 -6.12 -8.53
N ASP A 256 13.16 -7.18 -8.97
CA ASP A 256 11.85 -7.56 -8.44
C ASP A 256 11.93 -8.08 -6.98
N MET A 257 13.06 -8.68 -6.57
CA MET A 257 13.24 -9.17 -5.20
C MET A 257 13.55 -8.07 -4.18
N GLU A 258 14.15 -6.95 -4.57
CA GLU A 258 14.34 -5.79 -3.70
C GLU A 258 13.00 -5.10 -3.36
N GLU A 259 11.97 -5.29 -4.17
CA GLU A 259 10.64 -4.72 -3.96
C GLU A 259 9.66 -5.62 -3.21
N VAL A 260 10.05 -6.80 -2.72
CA VAL A 260 9.17 -7.61 -1.85
C VAL A 260 9.30 -7.14 -0.40
N PRO A 261 8.64 -6.06 -0.02
CA PRO A 261 8.54 -5.74 1.38
C PRO A 261 7.40 -6.59 1.94
N TRP A 262 7.72 -7.44 2.91
CA TRP A 262 6.77 -7.67 3.96
C TRP A 262 5.56 -8.55 3.61
N SER A 263 5.77 -9.83 3.47
CA SER A 263 4.67 -10.78 3.58
C SER A 263 4.11 -10.69 5.01
N ASP A 264 3.07 -9.88 5.20
CA ASP A 264 2.18 -9.99 6.33
C ASP A 264 1.43 -11.34 6.23
N VAL A 265 2.12 -12.41 6.56
CA VAL A 265 1.45 -13.68 6.82
C VAL A 265 0.96 -13.61 8.27
N ASN A 266 -0.13 -12.88 8.47
CA ASN A 266 -0.90 -12.98 9.69
C ASN A 266 -1.49 -14.40 9.75
N LYS A 267 -1.02 -15.20 10.68
CA LYS A 267 -1.66 -16.44 11.16
C LYS A 267 -2.83 -16.14 12.11
N GLU A 268 -3.67 -15.17 11.82
CA GLU A 268 -4.94 -15.04 12.51
C GLU A 268 -6.06 -15.52 11.58
N PRO A 269 -7.01 -16.32 12.07
CA PRO A 269 -8.18 -16.69 11.28
C PRO A 269 -8.97 -15.41 10.99
N VAL A 270 -8.90 -14.99 9.73
CA VAL A 270 -9.74 -13.88 9.25
C VAL A 270 -11.16 -14.34 9.33
N ALA A 271 -11.96 -13.68 10.16
CA ALA A 271 -13.40 -13.76 10.11
C ALA A 271 -13.85 -13.52 8.66
N GLU A 272 -14.68 -14.40 8.15
CA GLU A 272 -15.25 -14.34 6.82
C GLU A 272 -15.97 -13.00 6.63
N GLU A 273 -15.42 -12.13 5.78
CA GLU A 273 -16.22 -11.03 5.26
C GLU A 273 -17.22 -11.60 4.25
N PRO A 274 -18.51 -11.26 4.34
CA PRO A 274 -19.52 -11.81 3.44
C PRO A 274 -19.23 -11.34 2.01
N VAL A 275 -19.04 -12.28 1.13
CA VAL A 275 -19.04 -12.07 -0.32
C VAL A 275 -20.43 -11.61 -0.70
N ILE A 276 -20.58 -10.36 -1.15
CA ILE A 276 -21.81 -9.87 -1.74
C ILE A 276 -21.97 -10.60 -3.08
N GLN A 277 -22.74 -11.68 -3.06
CA GLN A 277 -23.25 -12.30 -4.27
C GLN A 277 -24.46 -11.48 -4.75
N SER A 278 -24.35 -10.97 -5.96
CA SER A 278 -25.48 -10.39 -6.67
C SER A 278 -26.51 -11.47 -7.01
N ALA A 279 -27.71 -11.27 -6.48
CA ALA A 279 -29.02 -11.69 -6.96
C ALA A 279 -29.17 -13.09 -7.60
N GLY A 280 -29.69 -14.01 -6.79
CA GLY A 280 -30.50 -15.14 -7.22
C GLY A 280 -31.51 -15.39 -6.11
N THR A 281 -32.78 -15.10 -6.40
CA THR A 281 -33.94 -15.29 -5.57
C THR A 281 -34.11 -16.75 -5.15
N SER A 282 -34.19 -17.05 -3.85
CA SER A 282 -35.25 -17.83 -3.21
C SER A 282 -34.92 -18.25 -1.78
N ASP A 283 -35.80 -17.88 -0.86
CA ASP A 283 -36.31 -18.70 0.25
C ASP A 283 -35.35 -19.14 1.36
N ASP A 284 -34.89 -18.18 2.21
CA ASP A 284 -34.35 -18.47 3.55
C ASP A 284 -34.59 -17.29 4.54
N SER A 285 -35.68 -16.53 4.36
CA SER A 285 -36.04 -15.43 5.25
C SER A 285 -36.84 -15.85 6.49
N GLU A 286 -37.28 -17.10 6.61
CA GLU A 286 -38.07 -17.59 7.75
C GLU A 286 -37.19 -18.00 8.95
N ASP A 287 -36.03 -18.61 8.72
CA ASP A 287 -35.15 -19.07 9.81
C ASP A 287 -34.47 -17.93 10.59
N ALA A 288 -34.15 -16.81 9.94
CA ALA A 288 -33.57 -15.65 10.60
C ALA A 288 -34.58 -14.90 11.50
N MET A 289 -35.86 -14.88 11.12
CA MET A 289 -36.92 -14.24 11.91
C MET A 289 -37.28 -15.06 13.12
N ASP A 290 -37.21 -16.37 13.05
CA ASP A 290 -37.49 -17.24 14.21
C ASP A 290 -36.35 -17.18 15.25
N TYR A 291 -35.12 -17.00 14.84
CA TYR A 291 -34.00 -16.79 15.76
C TYR A 291 -34.13 -15.48 16.55
N PHE A 292 -34.52 -14.39 15.91
CA PHE A 292 -34.78 -13.11 16.61
C PHE A 292 -36.01 -13.13 17.52
N LYS A 293 -37.06 -13.88 17.19
CA LYS A 293 -38.22 -14.05 18.04
C LYS A 293 -37.89 -14.82 19.33
N LYS A 294 -36.98 -15.79 19.25
CA LYS A 294 -36.57 -16.59 20.41
C LYS A 294 -35.71 -15.80 21.38
N LEU A 295 -34.88 -14.85 20.88
CA LEU A 295 -34.07 -13.96 21.71
C LEU A 295 -34.93 -12.89 22.44
N ALA A 296 -36.06 -12.50 21.88
CA ALA A 296 -36.97 -11.50 22.48
C ALA A 296 -37.92 -12.07 23.51
N SER A 297 -38.00 -13.39 23.65
CA SER A 297 -38.91 -14.06 24.61
C SER A 297 -38.25 -14.53 25.92
N ASP A 298 -36.89 -14.40 26.02
CA ASP A 298 -36.12 -14.78 27.22
C ASP A 298 -35.55 -13.56 27.99
N SER A 299 -36.23 -12.42 27.92
CA SER A 299 -35.92 -11.23 28.76
C SER A 299 -37.01 -10.90 29.71
#